data_e46b29f42ef86baa9a3685b48b10bdc4
#
_entry.id   e46b29f42ef86baa9a3685b48b10bdc4
#
_cell.length_a   1.000
_cell.length_b   1.000
_cell.length_c   1.000
_cell.angle_alpha   90.00
_cell.angle_beta   90.00
_cell.angle_gamma   90.00
#
_symmetry.space_group_name_H-M   'P 1'
#
loop_
_entity.id
_entity.type
_entity.pdbx_description
1 polymer ?
#
loop_
_entity_poly.entity_id
_entity_poly.type
_entity_poly.pdbx_seq_one_letter_code
_entity_poly.pdbx_strand_id
1 'polypeptide(L)'
;TRHTPLDLHIGSLIIRHGAVAYNQRDIAPEPGVFSPQHLGITDLSAHIILGHLTDKDIHLAVKKIALKDKSGLQLRNLRFKLDADQQQALLRDFSIELPHSQLQFDDLRATYRIENKHIVKPTLQFQGGIKPSVITLADIACFVPELRKFKDALQLHLQFSGTSTSARIHNLEFKTQSGSLMLRANGRVSDWDRLLRWKANISALKISGDGIGEVSRNLGKRISIPKEVLRLGDISYIGEVYGAGKNAGTRGQLKTGVGEVAIKAEKAGSELKVSINTQGINLGRILDNGQFGILAASLSAH
;
A
#
# COMPACT_ATOMS: atom_id res chain seq x y z
N THR A 1 40.65 -11.02 -20.63
CA THR A 1 39.85 -10.00 -21.32
C THR A 1 39.97 -8.70 -20.58
N ARG A 2 40.63 -7.69 -21.21
CA ARG A 2 40.68 -6.32 -20.67
C ARG A 2 39.28 -5.75 -20.63
N HIS A 3 38.74 -5.54 -19.46
CA HIS A 3 37.47 -4.85 -19.27
C HIS A 3 37.70 -3.36 -19.52
N THR A 4 37.17 -2.81 -20.55
CA THR A 4 37.10 -1.36 -20.76
C THR A 4 36.11 -0.79 -19.73
N PRO A 5 36.52 0.12 -18.84
CA PRO A 5 35.59 0.74 -17.91
C PRO A 5 34.51 1.51 -18.70
N LEU A 6 33.25 1.38 -18.28
CA LEU A 6 32.18 2.18 -18.83
C LEU A 6 32.31 3.61 -18.32
N ASP A 7 32.38 4.55 -19.23
CA ASP A 7 32.33 5.99 -18.94
C ASP A 7 31.43 6.64 -19.99
N LEU A 8 30.18 6.86 -19.65
CA LEU A 8 29.16 7.36 -20.55
C LEU A 8 28.64 8.71 -20.08
N HIS A 9 28.87 9.72 -20.89
CA HIS A 9 28.33 11.05 -20.72
C HIS A 9 27.29 11.32 -21.80
N ILE A 10 26.00 11.18 -21.47
CA ILE A 10 24.89 11.55 -22.33
C ILE A 10 24.24 12.80 -21.76
N GLY A 11 24.26 13.92 -22.49
CA GLY A 11 23.70 15.18 -22.00
C GLY A 11 22.20 15.08 -21.70
N SER A 12 21.40 14.55 -22.65
CA SER A 12 19.98 14.30 -22.45
C SER A 12 19.42 13.30 -23.44
N LEU A 13 18.44 12.51 -22.97
CA LEU A 13 17.59 11.66 -23.80
C LEU A 13 16.18 12.25 -23.80
N ILE A 14 15.68 12.60 -24.98
CA ILE A 14 14.31 13.10 -25.16
C ILE A 14 13.57 12.17 -26.10
N ILE A 15 12.44 11.66 -25.62
CA ILE A 15 11.50 10.86 -26.42
C ILE A 15 10.17 11.61 -26.46
N ARG A 16 9.57 11.72 -27.64
CA ARG A 16 8.26 12.34 -27.84
C ARG A 16 7.37 11.38 -28.61
N HIS A 17 6.21 11.05 -28.02
CA HIS A 17 5.18 10.17 -28.62
C HIS A 17 5.73 8.81 -29.08
N GLY A 18 6.65 8.22 -28.32
CA GLY A 18 7.17 6.90 -28.58
C GLY A 18 6.14 5.80 -28.31
N ALA A 19 6.38 4.64 -28.89
CA ALA A 19 5.65 3.42 -28.59
C ALA A 19 6.63 2.26 -28.40
N VAL A 20 6.32 1.36 -27.46
CA VAL A 20 7.12 0.16 -27.18
C VAL A 20 6.18 -1.02 -27.02
N ALA A 21 6.43 -2.09 -27.78
CA ALA A 21 5.72 -3.35 -27.61
C ALA A 21 6.72 -4.47 -27.33
N TYR A 22 6.45 -5.22 -26.27
CA TYR A 22 7.22 -6.40 -25.91
C TYR A 22 6.27 -7.51 -25.45
N ASN A 23 6.43 -8.70 -25.99
CA ASN A 23 5.64 -9.86 -25.63
C ASN A 23 6.54 -11.09 -25.52
N GLN A 24 6.58 -11.67 -24.36
CA GLN A 24 7.23 -12.96 -24.11
C GLN A 24 6.26 -14.08 -24.47
N ARG A 25 6.67 -14.98 -25.41
CA ARG A 25 5.75 -15.98 -25.99
C ARG A 25 5.37 -17.10 -25.02
N ASP A 26 6.23 -17.42 -24.07
CA ASP A 26 6.08 -18.58 -23.16
C ASP A 26 5.18 -18.28 -21.95
N ILE A 27 4.73 -17.04 -21.80
CA ILE A 27 3.89 -16.59 -20.69
C ILE A 27 2.57 -16.08 -21.27
N ALA A 28 1.44 -16.51 -20.71
CA ALA A 28 0.14 -16.01 -21.14
C ALA A 28 -0.11 -14.61 -20.57
N PRO A 29 -0.55 -13.62 -21.36
CA PRO A 29 -0.92 -12.31 -20.84
C PRO A 29 -2.22 -12.37 -20.05
N GLU A 30 -2.27 -11.65 -18.94
CA GLU A 30 -3.50 -11.45 -18.17
C GLU A 30 -4.14 -10.11 -18.53
N PRO A 31 -5.37 -10.09 -19.10
CA PRO A 31 -6.00 -8.86 -19.53
C PRO A 31 -6.22 -7.86 -18.39
N GLY A 32 -5.80 -6.60 -18.60
CA GLY A 32 -5.97 -5.54 -17.60
C GLY A 32 -5.05 -5.63 -16.40
N VAL A 33 -4.03 -6.52 -16.45
CA VAL A 33 -2.96 -6.62 -15.45
C VAL A 33 -1.65 -6.20 -16.07
N PHE A 34 -0.89 -5.39 -15.35
CA PHE A 34 0.44 -4.96 -15.78
C PHE A 34 1.43 -6.12 -15.67
N SER A 35 2.13 -6.40 -16.76
CA SER A 35 3.15 -7.42 -16.81
C SER A 35 4.39 -6.91 -17.56
N PRO A 36 5.56 -6.94 -16.92
CA PRO A 36 6.82 -6.61 -17.62
C PRO A 36 7.12 -7.51 -18.82
N GLN A 37 6.54 -8.72 -18.86
CA GLN A 37 6.66 -9.67 -19.95
C GLN A 37 5.74 -9.35 -21.13
N HIS A 38 4.76 -8.48 -20.94
CA HIS A 38 3.75 -8.11 -21.93
C HIS A 38 3.47 -6.61 -21.95
N LEU A 39 4.46 -5.83 -22.39
CA LEU A 39 4.33 -4.38 -22.47
C LEU A 39 3.61 -3.96 -23.75
N GLY A 40 2.74 -2.99 -23.65
CA GLY A 40 2.10 -2.32 -24.79
C GLY A 40 2.02 -0.83 -24.49
N ILE A 41 3.19 -0.18 -24.51
CA ILE A 41 3.34 1.24 -24.16
C ILE A 41 3.03 2.11 -25.36
N THR A 42 2.19 3.10 -25.16
CA THR A 42 1.86 4.16 -26.11
C THR A 42 2.03 5.54 -25.48
N ASP A 43 2.09 6.58 -26.30
CA ASP A 43 2.27 7.97 -25.86
C ASP A 43 3.49 8.17 -24.93
N LEU A 44 4.54 7.36 -25.12
CA LEU A 44 5.76 7.48 -24.32
C LEU A 44 6.42 8.82 -24.57
N SER A 45 6.51 9.61 -23.52
CA SER A 45 7.31 10.84 -23.50
C SER A 45 8.31 10.72 -22.36
N ALA A 46 9.58 10.99 -22.65
CA ALA A 46 10.63 10.94 -21.64
C ALA A 46 11.61 12.11 -21.83
N HIS A 47 12.05 12.67 -20.74
CA HIS A 47 13.17 13.61 -20.68
C HIS A 47 14.07 13.21 -19.51
N ILE A 48 15.20 12.62 -19.84
CA ILE A 48 16.18 12.08 -18.90
C ILE A 48 17.50 12.78 -19.15
N ILE A 49 18.11 13.30 -18.09
CA ILE A 49 19.46 13.86 -18.12
C ILE A 49 20.35 12.84 -17.44
N LEU A 50 21.34 12.35 -18.18
CA LEU A 50 22.37 11.46 -17.65
C LEU A 50 23.63 12.30 -17.41
N GLY A 51 23.83 12.71 -16.16
CA GLY A 51 25.00 13.50 -15.79
C GLY A 51 26.27 12.68 -15.83
N HIS A 52 26.24 11.45 -15.33
CA HIS A 52 27.38 10.57 -15.25
C HIS A 52 26.94 9.12 -15.07
N LEU A 53 27.55 8.20 -15.80
CA LEU A 53 27.36 6.77 -15.66
C LEU A 53 28.70 6.06 -15.82
N THR A 54 29.21 5.52 -14.73
CA THR A 54 30.43 4.71 -14.71
C THR A 54 30.17 3.34 -14.10
N ASP A 55 31.20 2.50 -14.10
CA ASP A 55 31.15 1.22 -13.37
C ASP A 55 31.04 1.40 -11.84
N LYS A 56 31.20 2.63 -11.32
CA LYS A 56 31.26 2.92 -9.88
C LYS A 56 30.12 3.77 -9.38
N ASP A 57 29.59 4.65 -10.23
CA ASP A 57 28.57 5.62 -9.83
C ASP A 57 27.59 5.97 -10.97
N ILE A 58 26.42 6.41 -10.57
CA ILE A 58 25.32 6.82 -11.45
C ILE A 58 24.77 8.14 -10.93
N HIS A 59 24.74 9.16 -11.79
CA HIS A 59 24.04 10.41 -11.55
C HIS A 59 23.07 10.67 -12.68
N LEU A 60 21.79 10.58 -12.41
CA LEU A 60 20.77 10.85 -13.42
C LEU A 60 19.61 11.66 -12.87
N ALA A 61 18.98 12.43 -13.72
CA ALA A 61 17.75 13.14 -13.42
C ALA A 61 16.66 12.81 -14.46
N VAL A 62 15.62 12.17 -14.01
CA VAL A 62 14.38 12.01 -14.78
C VAL A 62 13.54 13.25 -14.55
N LYS A 63 13.45 14.09 -15.58
CA LYS A 63 12.65 15.33 -15.55
C LYS A 63 11.18 15.02 -15.83
N LYS A 64 10.93 14.02 -16.68
CA LYS A 64 9.60 13.56 -17.05
C LYS A 64 9.66 12.16 -17.64
N ILE A 65 8.76 11.30 -17.20
CA ILE A 65 8.32 10.12 -17.95
C ILE A 65 6.80 10.11 -17.90
N ALA A 66 6.17 10.00 -19.07
CA ALA A 66 4.74 9.85 -19.22
C ALA A 66 4.47 8.72 -20.22
N LEU A 67 3.48 7.89 -19.97
CA LEU A 67 3.13 6.78 -20.84
C LEU A 67 1.71 6.27 -20.56
N LYS A 68 1.17 5.52 -21.49
CA LYS A 68 0.00 4.67 -21.31
C LYS A 68 0.40 3.23 -21.65
N ASP A 69 -0.05 2.28 -20.86
CA ASP A 69 0.13 0.85 -21.15
C ASP A 69 -1.22 0.16 -21.39
N LYS A 70 -1.21 -0.89 -22.19
CA LYS A 70 -2.42 -1.69 -22.53
C LYS A 70 -3.12 -2.30 -21.32
N SER A 71 -2.42 -2.47 -20.20
CA SER A 71 -3.00 -2.91 -18.92
C SER A 71 -3.94 -1.90 -18.27
N GLY A 72 -3.99 -0.66 -18.78
CA GLY A 72 -4.74 0.46 -18.21
C GLY A 72 -3.90 1.37 -17.32
N LEU A 73 -2.61 1.09 -17.14
CA LEU A 73 -1.70 2.02 -16.46
C LEU A 73 -1.58 3.31 -17.29
N GLN A 74 -1.81 4.44 -16.65
CA GLN A 74 -1.59 5.75 -17.22
C GLN A 74 -0.69 6.55 -16.28
N LEU A 75 0.56 6.73 -16.68
CA LEU A 75 1.51 7.58 -15.98
C LEU A 75 1.52 8.95 -16.65
N ARG A 76 1.06 9.98 -15.95
CA ARG A 76 1.05 11.36 -16.46
C ARG A 76 2.40 12.03 -16.30
N ASN A 77 3.05 11.75 -15.19
CA ASN A 77 4.38 12.28 -14.90
C ASN A 77 5.08 11.41 -13.85
N LEU A 78 6.34 11.10 -14.09
CA LEU A 78 7.27 10.54 -13.14
C LEU A 78 8.53 11.38 -13.21
N ARG A 79 9.01 11.86 -12.06
CA ARG A 79 10.26 12.60 -11.96
C ARG A 79 11.03 12.20 -10.72
N PHE A 80 12.34 12.23 -10.81
CA PHE A 80 13.26 12.01 -9.70
C PHE A 80 14.70 12.37 -10.09
N LYS A 81 15.56 12.45 -9.08
CA LYS A 81 17.02 12.48 -9.23
C LYS A 81 17.59 11.28 -8.50
N LEU A 82 18.48 10.55 -9.14
CA LEU A 82 19.17 9.40 -8.57
C LEU A 82 20.67 9.67 -8.51
N ASP A 83 21.21 9.56 -7.32
CA ASP A 83 22.65 9.50 -7.06
C ASP A 83 22.95 8.14 -6.41
N ALA A 84 23.75 7.32 -7.05
CA ALA A 84 24.09 6.00 -6.53
C ALA A 84 25.56 5.69 -6.76
N ASP A 85 26.18 5.00 -5.79
CA ASP A 85 27.54 4.52 -5.83
C ASP A 85 27.60 3.04 -5.40
N GLN A 86 28.81 2.54 -5.08
CA GLN A 86 28.97 1.14 -4.67
C GLN A 86 28.47 0.82 -3.25
N GLN A 87 28.05 1.81 -2.48
CA GLN A 87 27.65 1.66 -1.08
C GLN A 87 26.25 2.19 -0.78
N GLN A 88 25.76 3.15 -1.58
CA GLN A 88 24.49 3.81 -1.32
C GLN A 88 23.80 4.26 -2.60
N ALA A 89 22.48 4.42 -2.48
CA ALA A 89 21.66 5.08 -3.47
C ALA A 89 20.75 6.10 -2.78
N LEU A 90 20.63 7.26 -3.37
CA LEU A 90 19.78 8.35 -2.91
C LEU A 90 18.86 8.78 -4.06
N LEU A 91 17.57 8.62 -3.86
CA LEU A 91 16.54 9.08 -4.78
C LEU A 91 15.86 10.31 -4.18
N ARG A 92 15.99 11.45 -4.86
CA ARG A 92 15.44 12.75 -4.43
C ARG A 92 14.38 13.27 -5.39
N ASP A 93 13.56 14.19 -4.91
CA ASP A 93 12.50 14.84 -5.70
C ASP A 93 11.56 13.85 -6.40
N PHE A 94 11.39 12.65 -5.80
CA PHE A 94 10.59 11.60 -6.39
C PHE A 94 9.10 11.93 -6.30
N SER A 95 8.44 11.98 -7.46
CA SER A 95 7.00 12.17 -7.54
C SER A 95 6.39 11.40 -8.70
N ILE A 96 5.15 10.97 -8.48
CA ILE A 96 4.34 10.21 -9.44
C ILE A 96 3.00 10.92 -9.57
N GLU A 97 2.59 11.18 -10.82
CA GLU A 97 1.27 11.69 -11.16
C GLU A 97 0.54 10.65 -12.04
N LEU A 98 -0.59 10.16 -11.56
CA LEU A 98 -1.52 9.29 -12.26
C LEU A 98 -2.81 10.08 -12.55
N PRO A 99 -3.82 9.53 -13.25
CA PRO A 99 -5.03 10.29 -13.60
C PRO A 99 -5.75 10.97 -12.43
N HIS A 100 -5.80 10.33 -11.26
CA HIS A 100 -6.50 10.84 -10.07
C HIS A 100 -5.61 10.79 -8.81
N SER A 101 -4.30 10.53 -8.98
CA SER A 101 -3.35 10.39 -7.88
C SER A 101 -2.15 11.29 -8.08
N GLN A 102 -1.66 11.87 -6.98
CA GLN A 102 -0.44 12.64 -6.94
C GLN A 102 0.35 12.25 -5.69
N LEU A 103 1.45 11.54 -5.89
CA LEU A 103 2.31 11.05 -4.83
C LEU A 103 3.63 11.82 -4.82
N GLN A 104 4.02 12.29 -3.65
CA GLN A 104 5.32 12.91 -3.40
C GLN A 104 6.04 12.11 -2.33
N PHE A 105 7.31 11.86 -2.56
CA PHE A 105 8.11 11.05 -1.64
C PHE A 105 9.10 11.92 -0.87
N ASP A 106 9.44 11.48 0.33
CA ASP A 106 10.66 11.90 1.00
C ASP A 106 11.88 11.35 0.26
N ASP A 107 13.07 11.80 0.61
CA ASP A 107 14.29 11.20 0.08
C ASP A 107 14.31 9.70 0.41
N LEU A 108 14.38 8.87 -0.64
CA LEU A 108 14.54 7.43 -0.49
C LEU A 108 16.02 7.10 -0.48
N ARG A 109 16.48 6.48 0.59
CA ARG A 109 17.89 6.08 0.78
C ARG A 109 18.00 4.58 0.87
N ALA A 110 19.01 4.04 0.21
CA ALA A 110 19.42 2.67 0.38
C ALA A 110 20.92 2.60 0.64
N THR A 111 21.35 1.70 1.51
CA THR A 111 22.76 1.35 1.72
C THR A 111 22.94 -0.14 1.48
N TYR A 112 24.05 -0.52 0.89
CA TYR A 112 24.35 -1.89 0.50
C TYR A 112 25.84 -2.10 0.27
N ARG A 113 26.26 -3.35 0.12
CA ARG A 113 27.57 -3.72 -0.42
C ARG A 113 27.41 -4.39 -1.78
N ILE A 114 28.35 -4.12 -2.67
CA ILE A 114 28.42 -4.77 -3.97
C ILE A 114 29.62 -5.73 -3.95
N GLU A 115 29.38 -6.98 -4.32
CA GLU A 115 30.40 -8.01 -4.54
C GLU A 115 30.10 -8.67 -5.88
N ASN A 116 31.13 -8.86 -6.71
CA ASN A 116 30.97 -9.45 -8.05
C ASN A 116 29.89 -8.78 -8.92
N LYS A 117 29.77 -7.45 -8.86
CA LYS A 117 28.77 -6.63 -9.56
C LYS A 117 27.30 -6.87 -9.12
N HIS A 118 27.09 -7.52 -7.99
CA HIS A 118 25.76 -7.76 -7.43
C HIS A 118 25.64 -7.19 -6.02
N ILE A 119 24.46 -6.68 -5.70
CA ILE A 119 24.15 -6.25 -4.33
C ILE A 119 24.10 -7.49 -3.44
N VAL A 120 24.89 -7.44 -2.34
CA VAL A 120 24.85 -8.47 -1.29
C VAL A 120 23.57 -8.29 -0.48
N LYS A 121 22.52 -9.04 -0.82
CA LYS A 121 21.17 -8.88 -0.27
C LYS A 121 21.07 -8.67 1.24
N PRO A 122 21.82 -9.44 2.09
CA PRO A 122 21.75 -9.25 3.54
C PRO A 122 22.23 -7.88 4.04
N THR A 123 23.00 -7.14 3.20
CA THR A 123 23.52 -5.82 3.56
C THR A 123 22.60 -4.68 3.16
N LEU A 124 21.57 -4.97 2.35
CA LEU A 124 20.62 -3.97 1.89
C LEU A 124 19.79 -3.44 3.06
N GLN A 125 19.87 -2.14 3.26
CA GLN A 125 18.99 -1.38 4.14
C GLN A 125 18.39 -0.24 3.34
N PHE A 126 17.12 0.07 3.56
CA PHE A 126 16.46 1.18 2.91
C PHE A 126 15.54 1.93 3.88
N GLN A 127 15.32 3.19 3.59
CA GLN A 127 14.37 4.04 4.29
C GLN A 127 13.77 5.07 3.36
N GLY A 128 12.57 5.54 3.70
CA GLY A 128 11.88 6.57 2.96
C GLY A 128 10.47 6.81 3.45
N GLY A 129 9.71 7.54 2.66
CA GLY A 129 8.32 7.84 2.97
C GLY A 129 7.57 8.40 1.77
N ILE A 130 6.26 8.46 1.93
CA ILE A 130 5.33 9.20 1.09
C ILE A 130 4.86 10.38 1.92
N LYS A 131 5.14 11.60 1.47
CA LYS A 131 4.61 12.84 2.05
C LYS A 131 3.09 12.82 1.98
N PRO A 132 2.36 13.62 2.78
CA PRO A 132 0.91 13.72 2.65
C PRO A 132 0.51 13.93 1.19
N SER A 133 -0.09 12.91 0.60
CA SER A 133 -0.35 12.76 -0.83
C SER A 133 -1.76 12.27 -1.08
N VAL A 134 -2.27 12.46 -2.29
CA VAL A 134 -3.57 11.95 -2.72
C VAL A 134 -3.37 10.73 -3.60
N ILE A 135 -4.11 9.67 -3.34
CA ILE A 135 -4.15 8.45 -4.14
C ILE A 135 -5.59 8.01 -4.39
N THR A 136 -5.89 7.61 -5.63
CA THR A 136 -7.09 6.86 -5.98
C THR A 136 -6.68 5.44 -6.32
N LEU A 137 -7.17 4.47 -5.55
CA LEU A 137 -6.71 3.08 -5.68
C LEU A 137 -7.03 2.48 -7.06
N ALA A 138 -8.06 2.97 -7.74
CA ALA A 138 -8.37 2.57 -9.12
C ALA A 138 -7.24 2.89 -10.12
N ASP A 139 -6.41 3.91 -9.87
CA ASP A 139 -5.28 4.26 -10.74
C ASP A 139 -4.17 3.19 -10.74
N ILE A 140 -4.08 2.40 -9.67
CA ILE A 140 -3.11 1.31 -9.53
C ILE A 140 -3.74 -0.08 -9.69
N ALA A 141 -4.98 -0.14 -10.17
CA ALA A 141 -5.72 -1.38 -10.35
C ALA A 141 -5.13 -2.32 -11.42
N CYS A 142 -4.25 -1.82 -12.26
CA CYS A 142 -3.46 -2.67 -13.16
C CYS A 142 -2.47 -3.59 -12.42
N PHE A 143 -2.10 -3.28 -11.19
CA PHE A 143 -1.26 -4.14 -10.33
C PHE A 143 -2.09 -5.03 -9.40
N VAL A 144 -3.27 -4.56 -8.99
CA VAL A 144 -4.18 -5.25 -8.07
C VAL A 144 -5.61 -5.03 -8.58
N PRO A 145 -6.15 -5.92 -9.43
CA PRO A 145 -7.43 -5.73 -10.12
C PRO A 145 -8.63 -5.44 -9.22
N GLU A 146 -8.60 -5.94 -7.98
CA GLU A 146 -9.63 -5.72 -6.96
C GLU A 146 -9.80 -4.23 -6.60
N LEU A 147 -8.75 -3.43 -6.77
CA LEU A 147 -8.76 -2.00 -6.47
C LEU A 147 -9.53 -1.16 -7.50
N ARG A 148 -9.90 -1.73 -8.66
CA ARG A 148 -10.59 -1.01 -9.76
C ARG A 148 -11.88 -0.33 -9.33
N LYS A 149 -12.51 -0.82 -8.28
CA LYS A 149 -13.78 -0.30 -7.76
C LYS A 149 -13.61 0.86 -6.79
N PHE A 150 -12.40 1.04 -6.23
CA PHE A 150 -12.09 2.11 -5.30
C PHE A 150 -11.75 3.40 -6.05
N LYS A 151 -12.79 4.18 -6.35
CA LYS A 151 -12.69 5.42 -7.13
C LYS A 151 -12.53 6.67 -6.27
N ASP A 152 -12.76 6.55 -4.97
CA ASP A 152 -12.67 7.69 -4.05
C ASP A 152 -11.21 8.05 -3.78
N ALA A 153 -10.94 9.34 -3.75
CA ALA A 153 -9.62 9.85 -3.43
C ALA A 153 -9.32 9.67 -1.94
N LEU A 154 -8.12 9.20 -1.66
CA LEU A 154 -7.61 8.92 -0.32
C LEU A 154 -6.40 9.80 -0.06
N GLN A 155 -6.27 10.31 1.14
CA GLN A 155 -5.04 10.92 1.62
C GLN A 155 -4.17 9.84 2.26
N LEU A 156 -2.92 9.79 1.84
CA LEU A 156 -1.93 8.80 2.30
C LEU A 156 -0.68 9.53 2.80
N HIS A 157 -0.21 9.14 3.96
CA HIS A 157 1.10 9.49 4.50
C HIS A 157 1.76 8.21 5.02
N LEU A 158 2.99 7.94 4.63
CA LEU A 158 3.69 6.70 4.96
C LEU A 158 5.17 6.98 5.26
N GLN A 159 5.70 6.38 6.32
CA GLN A 159 7.14 6.35 6.62
C GLN A 159 7.57 4.92 6.88
N PHE A 160 8.65 4.50 6.25
CA PHE A 160 9.12 3.13 6.34
C PHE A 160 10.65 3.02 6.31
N SER A 161 11.13 1.91 6.82
CA SER A 161 12.50 1.44 6.64
C SER A 161 12.52 -0.08 6.54
N GLY A 162 13.60 -0.64 6.02
CA GLY A 162 13.66 -2.09 5.89
C GLY A 162 14.99 -2.63 5.42
N THR A 163 14.98 -3.92 5.16
CA THR A 163 16.08 -4.74 4.65
C THR A 163 15.57 -5.58 3.48
N SER A 164 16.42 -6.44 2.93
CA SER A 164 16.01 -7.34 1.85
C SER A 164 14.86 -8.30 2.20
N THR A 165 14.60 -8.56 3.48
CA THR A 165 13.61 -9.57 3.94
C THR A 165 12.57 -9.02 4.92
N SER A 166 12.69 -7.75 5.32
CA SER A 166 11.77 -7.15 6.29
C SER A 166 11.58 -5.66 6.07
N ALA A 167 10.41 -5.16 6.43
CA ALA A 167 10.12 -3.73 6.48
C ALA A 167 9.42 -3.37 7.79
N ARG A 168 9.72 -2.17 8.27
CA ARG A 168 9.02 -1.51 9.37
C ARG A 168 8.29 -0.29 8.83
N ILE A 169 7.01 -0.22 9.09
CA ILE A 169 6.18 0.95 8.88
C ILE A 169 6.18 1.74 10.18
N HIS A 170 6.82 2.92 10.16
CA HIS A 170 6.93 3.78 11.34
C HIS A 170 5.64 4.57 11.54
N ASN A 171 5.07 5.04 10.45
CA ASN A 171 3.81 5.76 10.41
C ASN A 171 3.06 5.42 9.12
N LEU A 172 1.79 5.07 9.26
CA LEU A 172 0.81 4.98 8.18
C LEU A 172 -0.40 5.80 8.60
N GLU A 173 -0.69 6.83 7.84
CA GLU A 173 -1.94 7.58 7.92
C GLU A 173 -2.68 7.47 6.61
N PHE A 174 -3.94 7.16 6.72
CA PHE A 174 -4.83 6.95 5.60
C PHE A 174 -6.21 7.48 5.96
N LYS A 175 -6.80 8.30 5.09
CA LYS A 175 -8.16 8.79 5.30
C LYS A 175 -8.86 9.08 3.96
N THR A 176 -10.18 8.89 3.94
CA THR A 176 -11.01 9.34 2.83
C THR A 176 -11.11 10.87 2.82
N GLN A 177 -11.39 11.44 1.66
CA GLN A 177 -11.56 12.88 1.51
C GLN A 177 -12.79 13.39 2.30
N SER A 178 -13.83 12.56 2.40
CA SER A 178 -15.01 12.83 3.23
C SER A 178 -14.73 12.82 4.73
N GLY A 179 -13.61 12.19 5.15
CA GLY A 179 -13.32 11.93 6.57
C GLY A 179 -14.12 10.76 7.16
N SER A 180 -14.92 10.06 6.34
CA SER A 180 -15.75 8.92 6.75
C SER A 180 -14.93 7.72 7.21
N LEU A 181 -13.69 7.58 6.74
CA LEU A 181 -12.74 6.55 7.14
C LEU A 181 -11.38 7.20 7.45
N MET A 182 -10.82 6.86 8.59
CA MET A 182 -9.46 7.23 8.98
C MET A 182 -8.76 6.04 9.62
N LEU A 183 -7.51 5.77 9.21
CA LEU A 183 -6.64 4.77 9.81
C LEU A 183 -5.30 5.42 10.18
N ARG A 184 -4.83 5.15 11.39
CA ARG A 184 -3.45 5.38 11.82
C ARG A 184 -2.88 4.08 12.37
N ALA A 185 -1.74 3.69 11.84
CA ALA A 185 -1.09 2.44 12.24
C ALA A 185 0.43 2.54 12.10
N ASN A 186 1.12 1.66 12.80
CA ASN A 186 2.51 1.31 12.55
C ASN A 186 2.64 -0.21 12.55
N GLY A 187 3.76 -0.73 12.06
CA GLY A 187 3.87 -2.17 11.98
C GLY A 187 5.18 -2.70 11.43
N ARG A 188 5.22 -4.01 11.28
CA ARG A 188 6.35 -4.73 10.71
C ARG A 188 5.84 -5.84 9.79
N VAL A 189 6.56 -6.02 8.69
CA VAL A 189 6.42 -7.16 7.79
C VAL A 189 7.78 -7.83 7.70
N SER A 190 7.85 -9.15 7.78
CA SER A 190 9.10 -9.91 7.71
C SER A 190 8.93 -11.23 7.01
N ASP A 191 10.07 -11.83 6.63
CA ASP A 191 10.17 -13.17 6.06
C ASP A 191 9.35 -13.35 4.78
N TRP A 192 9.23 -12.29 3.95
CA TRP A 192 8.44 -12.35 2.72
C TRP A 192 9.03 -13.28 1.65
N ASP A 193 10.28 -13.68 1.81
CA ASP A 193 10.97 -14.67 0.98
C ASP A 193 10.70 -16.13 1.40
N ARG A 194 10.01 -16.35 2.55
CA ARG A 194 9.69 -17.67 3.11
C ARG A 194 8.22 -17.75 3.52
N LEU A 195 7.94 -17.41 4.76
CA LEU A 195 6.59 -17.35 5.31
C LEU A 195 6.30 -15.93 5.76
N LEU A 196 5.57 -15.18 4.93
CA LEU A 196 5.19 -13.80 5.25
C LEU A 196 4.61 -13.70 6.66
N ARG A 197 5.23 -12.89 7.50
CA ARG A 197 4.77 -12.53 8.83
C ARG A 197 4.54 -11.04 8.89
N TRP A 198 3.48 -10.63 9.52
CA TRP A 198 3.17 -9.22 9.71
C TRP A 198 2.50 -8.97 11.06
N LYS A 199 2.78 -7.81 11.60
CA LYS A 199 2.13 -7.30 12.80
C LYS A 199 1.94 -5.81 12.62
N ALA A 200 0.73 -5.32 12.88
CA ALA A 200 0.45 -3.89 12.89
C ALA A 200 -0.25 -3.51 14.21
N ASN A 201 0.13 -2.35 14.71
CA ASN A 201 -0.52 -1.70 15.83
C ASN A 201 -1.38 -0.57 15.27
N ILE A 202 -2.68 -0.69 15.43
CA ILE A 202 -3.66 0.30 15.00
C ILE A 202 -3.89 1.25 16.18
N SER A 203 -3.33 2.46 16.07
CA SER A 203 -3.51 3.50 17.08
C SER A 203 -4.84 4.23 16.94
N ALA A 204 -5.42 4.23 15.75
CA ALA A 204 -6.77 4.71 15.47
C ALA A 204 -7.29 4.13 14.16
N LEU A 205 -8.43 3.49 14.19
CA LEU A 205 -9.30 3.26 13.04
C LEU A 205 -10.64 3.91 13.38
N LYS A 206 -11.13 4.80 12.54
CA LYS A 206 -12.44 5.44 12.68
C LYS A 206 -13.22 5.29 11.40
N ILE A 207 -14.47 4.87 11.52
CA ILE A 207 -15.42 4.72 10.41
C ILE A 207 -16.71 5.40 10.88
N SER A 208 -17.16 6.43 10.19
CA SER A 208 -18.47 7.04 10.47
C SER A 208 -19.60 6.10 10.04
N GLY A 209 -20.79 6.29 10.55
CA GLY A 209 -21.96 5.52 10.14
C GLY A 209 -22.18 5.53 8.62
N ASP A 210 -22.01 6.68 7.96
CA ASP A 210 -22.07 6.80 6.51
C ASP A 210 -20.88 6.14 5.81
N GLY A 211 -19.71 6.13 6.45
CA GLY A 211 -18.47 5.54 5.94
C GLY A 211 -18.57 4.03 5.75
N ILE A 212 -19.38 3.34 6.52
CA ILE A 212 -19.64 1.90 6.34
C ILE A 212 -20.26 1.66 4.94
N GLY A 213 -21.21 2.48 4.55
CA GLY A 213 -21.83 2.43 3.21
C GLY A 213 -20.84 2.78 2.09
N GLU A 214 -19.96 3.76 2.31
CA GLU A 214 -18.92 4.18 1.37
C GLU A 214 -17.90 3.06 1.14
N VAL A 215 -17.40 2.45 2.20
CA VAL A 215 -16.47 1.29 2.12
C VAL A 215 -17.14 0.11 1.39
N SER A 216 -18.39 -0.18 1.69
CA SER A 216 -19.13 -1.27 1.03
C SER A 216 -19.30 -1.04 -0.47
N ARG A 217 -19.63 0.18 -0.90
CA ARG A 217 -19.71 0.54 -2.33
C ARG A 217 -18.37 0.37 -3.05
N ASN A 218 -17.28 0.81 -2.42
CA ASN A 218 -15.94 0.71 -2.99
C ASN A 218 -15.43 -0.75 -3.05
N LEU A 219 -15.81 -1.62 -2.11
CA LEU A 219 -15.48 -3.06 -2.17
C LEU A 219 -16.23 -3.79 -3.30
N GLY A 220 -17.26 -3.16 -3.87
CA GLY A 220 -17.97 -3.66 -5.05
C GLY A 220 -18.66 -5.01 -4.87
N LYS A 221 -18.64 -5.56 -3.69
CA LYS A 221 -19.61 -6.58 -3.27
C LYS A 221 -20.82 -5.82 -2.78
N ARG A 222 -21.99 -6.18 -3.25
CA ARG A 222 -23.25 -5.82 -2.55
C ARG A 222 -23.23 -6.62 -1.23
N ILE A 223 -22.38 -6.22 -0.30
CA ILE A 223 -22.48 -6.69 1.06
C ILE A 223 -23.75 -6.00 1.55
N SER A 224 -24.82 -6.78 1.68
CA SER A 224 -25.98 -6.32 2.42
C SER A 224 -25.51 -6.10 3.84
N ILE A 225 -25.25 -4.84 4.20
CA ILE A 225 -24.89 -4.50 5.57
C ILE A 225 -26.16 -4.67 6.38
N PRO A 226 -26.17 -5.55 7.38
CA PRO A 226 -27.32 -5.69 8.27
C PRO A 226 -27.69 -4.33 8.89
N LYS A 227 -28.97 -4.06 9.05
CA LYS A 227 -29.46 -2.81 9.66
C LYS A 227 -28.87 -2.60 11.06
N GLU A 228 -28.60 -3.68 11.78
CA GLU A 228 -27.97 -3.70 13.09
C GLU A 228 -26.59 -3.08 13.06
N VAL A 229 -25.81 -3.34 12.02
CA VAL A 229 -24.45 -2.75 11.83
C VAL A 229 -24.55 -1.25 11.56
N LEU A 230 -25.52 -0.82 10.76
CA LEU A 230 -25.75 0.61 10.49
C LEU A 230 -26.17 1.36 11.77
N ARG A 231 -26.85 0.70 12.70
CA ARG A 231 -27.26 1.25 14.00
C ARG A 231 -26.14 1.36 15.03
N LEU A 232 -24.97 0.75 14.75
CA LEU A 232 -23.79 0.92 15.60
C LEU A 232 -23.29 2.38 15.62
N GLY A 233 -23.66 3.18 14.61
CA GLY A 233 -23.19 4.55 14.46
C GLY A 233 -21.70 4.60 14.11
N ASP A 234 -20.99 5.59 14.63
CA ASP A 234 -19.54 5.69 14.41
C ASP A 234 -18.81 4.54 15.10
N ILE A 235 -17.89 3.94 14.38
CA ILE A 235 -17.07 2.83 14.85
C ILE A 235 -15.63 3.32 15.00
N SER A 236 -15.01 3.04 16.12
CA SER A 236 -13.57 3.20 16.29
C SER A 236 -12.93 1.92 16.84
N TYR A 237 -11.72 1.64 16.38
CA TYR A 237 -10.94 0.49 16.83
C TYR A 237 -9.51 0.92 17.16
N ILE A 238 -9.01 0.39 18.27
CA ILE A 238 -7.62 0.50 18.70
C ILE A 238 -7.16 -0.90 19.08
N GLY A 239 -6.02 -1.35 18.57
CA GLY A 239 -5.53 -2.68 18.87
C GLY A 239 -4.42 -3.15 17.96
N GLU A 240 -4.13 -4.44 18.05
CA GLU A 240 -3.13 -5.13 17.23
C GLU A 240 -3.81 -6.06 16.22
N VAL A 241 -3.24 -6.12 15.03
CA VAL A 241 -3.54 -7.14 14.03
C VAL A 241 -2.25 -7.81 13.62
N TYR A 242 -2.27 -9.11 13.41
CA TYR A 242 -1.07 -9.88 13.09
C TYR A 242 -1.41 -11.10 12.24
N GLY A 243 -0.40 -11.61 11.56
CA GLY A 243 -0.58 -12.82 10.76
C GLY A 243 0.73 -13.47 10.36
N ALA A 244 0.62 -14.75 9.99
CA ALA A 244 1.69 -15.55 9.43
C ALA A 244 1.11 -16.57 8.45
N GLY A 245 1.46 -16.44 7.18
CA GLY A 245 0.88 -17.27 6.12
C GLY A 245 -0.65 -17.17 6.06
N LYS A 246 -1.35 -18.28 6.33
CA LYS A 246 -2.82 -18.32 6.34
C LYS A 246 -3.45 -18.00 7.70
N ASN A 247 -2.63 -17.85 8.73
CA ASN A 247 -3.09 -17.55 10.08
C ASN A 247 -3.12 -16.03 10.29
N ALA A 248 -4.13 -15.56 10.98
CA ALA A 248 -4.28 -14.15 11.32
C ALA A 248 -5.01 -13.98 12.64
N GLY A 249 -4.76 -12.87 13.32
CA GLY A 249 -5.45 -12.56 14.57
C GLY A 249 -5.55 -11.06 14.80
N THR A 250 -6.44 -10.72 15.73
CA THR A 250 -6.60 -9.37 16.23
C THR A 250 -6.89 -9.38 17.72
N ARG A 251 -6.44 -8.34 18.40
CA ARG A 251 -6.76 -8.05 19.79
C ARG A 251 -6.89 -6.57 19.97
N GLY A 252 -8.03 -6.10 20.44
CA GLY A 252 -8.23 -4.67 20.62
C GLY A 252 -9.56 -4.30 21.21
N GLN A 253 -9.84 -3.01 21.22
CA GLN A 253 -11.08 -2.42 21.68
C GLN A 253 -11.82 -1.79 20.52
N LEU A 254 -13.08 -2.15 20.39
CA LEU A 254 -14.03 -1.58 19.45
C LEU A 254 -15.00 -0.71 20.24
N LYS A 255 -15.09 0.57 19.88
CA LYS A 255 -16.04 1.51 20.42
C LYS A 255 -17.05 1.90 19.36
N THR A 256 -18.31 1.89 19.72
CA THR A 256 -19.43 2.21 18.84
C THR A 256 -20.36 3.21 19.51
N GLY A 257 -21.32 3.76 18.77
CA GLY A 257 -22.36 4.63 19.32
C GLY A 257 -23.32 3.93 20.30
N VAL A 258 -23.24 2.60 20.43
CA VAL A 258 -24.10 1.78 21.29
C VAL A 258 -23.34 1.07 22.43
N GLY A 259 -22.03 1.23 22.51
CA GLY A 259 -21.19 0.66 23.58
C GLY A 259 -19.78 0.27 23.14
N GLU A 260 -19.02 -0.28 24.08
CA GLU A 260 -17.62 -0.68 23.88
C GLU A 260 -17.46 -2.20 24.03
N VAL A 261 -16.57 -2.77 23.20
CA VAL A 261 -16.33 -4.21 23.12
C VAL A 261 -14.84 -4.48 23.06
N ALA A 262 -14.33 -5.32 23.96
CA ALA A 262 -13.01 -5.93 23.80
C ALA A 262 -13.15 -7.16 22.89
N ILE A 263 -12.34 -7.20 21.83
CA ILE A 263 -12.36 -8.25 20.82
C ILE A 263 -11.00 -8.95 20.80
N LYS A 264 -11.04 -10.28 20.80
CA LYS A 264 -9.92 -11.14 20.42
C LYS A 264 -10.43 -12.13 19.36
N ALA A 265 -9.80 -12.15 18.21
CA ALA A 265 -10.11 -13.14 17.17
C ALA A 265 -8.82 -13.74 16.64
N GLU A 266 -8.81 -15.05 16.44
CA GLU A 266 -7.67 -15.81 15.93
C GLU A 266 -8.17 -16.82 14.90
N LYS A 267 -7.60 -16.75 13.71
CA LYS A 267 -7.82 -17.70 12.62
C LYS A 267 -6.58 -18.57 12.46
N ALA A 268 -6.73 -19.87 12.57
CA ALA A 268 -5.70 -20.88 12.35
C ALA A 268 -6.21 -21.92 11.32
N GLY A 269 -5.75 -21.77 10.07
CA GLY A 269 -6.27 -22.59 8.96
C GLY A 269 -7.77 -22.32 8.72
N SER A 270 -8.60 -23.33 8.92
CA SER A 270 -10.07 -23.25 8.84
C SER A 270 -10.76 -22.86 10.15
N GLU A 271 -10.07 -22.97 11.28
CA GLU A 271 -10.63 -22.67 12.59
C GLU A 271 -10.62 -21.16 12.84
N LEU A 272 -11.72 -20.64 13.40
CA LEU A 272 -11.86 -19.26 13.82
C LEU A 272 -12.31 -19.23 15.28
N LYS A 273 -11.45 -18.72 16.16
CA LYS A 273 -11.77 -18.50 17.58
C LYS A 273 -12.03 -17.02 17.80
N VAL A 274 -13.19 -16.70 18.34
CA VAL A 274 -13.59 -15.32 18.64
C VAL A 274 -13.97 -15.24 20.12
N SER A 275 -13.43 -14.27 20.81
CA SER A 275 -13.79 -13.90 22.18
C SER A 275 -14.21 -12.43 22.19
N ILE A 276 -15.38 -12.17 22.71
CA ILE A 276 -15.97 -10.83 22.83
C ILE A 276 -16.31 -10.60 24.31
N ASN A 277 -15.87 -9.49 24.85
CA ASN A 277 -16.20 -9.05 26.19
C ASN A 277 -16.74 -7.63 26.14
N THR A 278 -17.93 -7.40 26.71
CA THR A 278 -18.53 -6.08 26.79
C THR A 278 -19.08 -5.83 28.20
N GLN A 279 -18.91 -4.60 28.66
CA GLN A 279 -19.47 -4.14 29.95
C GLN A 279 -20.75 -3.32 29.79
N GLY A 280 -21.14 -3.01 28.56
CA GLY A 280 -22.34 -2.21 28.32
C GLY A 280 -22.61 -1.94 26.84
N ILE A 281 -23.26 -2.90 26.17
CA ILE A 281 -23.82 -2.70 24.82
C ILE A 281 -25.32 -2.48 24.94
N ASN A 282 -25.83 -1.42 24.31
CA ASN A 282 -27.26 -1.14 24.24
C ASN A 282 -27.91 -1.97 23.13
N LEU A 283 -28.41 -3.16 23.51
CA LEU A 283 -29.11 -4.07 22.60
C LEU A 283 -30.42 -3.50 22.06
N GLY A 284 -31.14 -2.71 22.87
CA GLY A 284 -32.39 -2.09 22.45
C GLY A 284 -32.19 -1.18 21.24
N ARG A 285 -31.10 -0.43 21.18
CA ARG A 285 -30.75 0.41 20.02
C ARG A 285 -30.31 -0.42 18.82
N ILE A 286 -29.57 -1.51 19.03
CA ILE A 286 -29.09 -2.37 17.94
C ILE A 286 -30.28 -3.07 17.28
N LEU A 287 -31.15 -3.67 18.09
CA LEU A 287 -32.29 -4.49 17.62
C LEU A 287 -33.54 -3.65 17.30
N ASP A 288 -33.50 -2.33 17.60
CA ASP A 288 -34.68 -1.43 17.49
C ASP A 288 -35.88 -1.94 18.29
N ASN A 289 -35.59 -2.39 19.50
CA ASN A 289 -36.62 -2.96 20.36
C ASN A 289 -36.36 -2.52 21.82
N GLY A 290 -37.24 -1.69 22.33
CA GLY A 290 -37.15 -1.13 23.69
C GLY A 290 -37.30 -2.15 24.83
N GLN A 291 -37.65 -3.41 24.53
CA GLN A 291 -37.65 -4.49 25.53
C GLN A 291 -36.26 -4.96 25.95
N PHE A 292 -35.24 -4.67 25.12
CA PHE A 292 -33.87 -5.00 25.42
C PHE A 292 -33.15 -3.81 26.05
N GLY A 293 -32.38 -4.05 27.09
CA GLY A 293 -31.58 -3.07 27.79
C GLY A 293 -30.09 -3.11 27.42
N ILE A 294 -29.27 -2.74 28.38
CA ILE A 294 -27.82 -2.79 28.28
C ILE A 294 -27.34 -4.20 28.65
N LEU A 295 -26.54 -4.80 27.79
CA LEU A 295 -25.93 -6.11 27.99
C LEU A 295 -24.48 -5.97 28.45
N ALA A 296 -24.14 -6.65 29.54
CA ALA A 296 -22.77 -6.98 29.90
C ALA A 296 -22.59 -8.51 29.71
N ALA A 297 -21.67 -8.92 28.87
CA ALA A 297 -21.49 -10.33 28.53
C ALA A 297 -20.05 -10.64 28.13
N SER A 298 -19.66 -11.89 28.36
CA SER A 298 -18.46 -12.50 27.79
C SER A 298 -18.90 -13.67 26.92
N LEU A 299 -18.57 -13.64 25.63
CA LEU A 299 -18.95 -14.66 24.66
C LEU A 299 -17.67 -15.23 24.03
N SER A 300 -17.64 -16.55 23.83
CA SER A 300 -16.58 -17.23 23.10
C SER A 300 -17.21 -18.20 22.10
N ALA A 301 -16.70 -18.19 20.87
CA ALA A 301 -17.08 -19.09 19.80
C ALA A 301 -15.84 -19.75 19.18
N HIS A 302 -16.02 -21.00 18.73
CA HIS A 302 -14.98 -21.80 18.10
C HIS A 302 -15.46 -22.27 16.74
#